data_d934f30830ce48f221564512d169dc9e
#
_entry.id   d934f30830ce48f221564512d169dc9e
#
_cell.length_a   1.000
_cell.length_b   1.000
_cell.length_c   1.000
_cell.angle_alpha   90.00
_cell.angle_beta   90.00
_cell.angle_gamma   90.00
#
_symmetry.space_group_name_H-M   'P 1'
#
loop_
_entity.id
_entity.type
_entity.pdbx_description
1 polymer ?
#
loop_
_entity_poly.entity_id
_entity_poly.type
_entity_poly.pdbx_seq_one_letter_code
_entity_poly.pdbx_strand_id
1 'polypeptide(L)'
;MVDFTKVAEEVRKESAAVELTAVSKTKSLEDIMEAYRQGARVFGENRVQEICEKFSSGRPSDMKVYLIGQLQSNKVKKAVSLVDRIESVDSIKLLEKIGKEAEKIDKTIEVLLEFNSSGEEQKSGFRSEEELAEACRFSLSLSHVKLLGLMTVGPLGHDEEKNREAFLKTRRLFDSLKPIYGFSVLSMGMSGDWKTAIECGSTEVRIGTAIFGGRS
;
A
#
# COMPACT_ATOMS: atom_id res chain seq x y z
N MET A 1 -13.02 20.17 2.58
CA MET A 1 -12.79 20.08 4.06
C MET A 1 -12.17 18.71 4.31
N VAL A 2 -11.05 18.67 5.00
CA VAL A 2 -10.36 17.42 5.40
C VAL A 2 -11.05 16.86 6.65
N ASP A 3 -11.39 15.57 6.67
CA ASP A 3 -12.12 14.92 7.77
C ASP A 3 -11.48 13.57 8.14
N PHE A 4 -10.20 13.62 8.51
CA PHE A 4 -9.47 12.41 8.91
C PHE A 4 -9.97 11.84 10.23
N THR A 5 -10.27 12.68 11.21
CA THR A 5 -10.70 12.25 12.55
C THR A 5 -11.93 11.36 12.48
N LYS A 6 -12.95 11.77 11.75
CA LYS A 6 -14.19 11.01 11.59
C LYS A 6 -13.95 9.65 10.93
N VAL A 7 -13.17 9.62 9.83
CA VAL A 7 -12.89 8.38 9.12
C VAL A 7 -12.06 7.43 10.00
N ALA A 8 -11.09 7.96 10.75
CA ALA A 8 -10.29 7.17 11.67
C ALA A 8 -11.13 6.57 12.80
N GLU A 9 -12.13 7.31 13.31
CA GLU A 9 -13.06 6.78 14.31
C GLU A 9 -13.95 5.67 13.71
N GLU A 10 -14.43 5.83 12.48
CA GLU A 10 -15.20 4.80 11.79
C GLU A 10 -14.38 3.51 11.60
N VAL A 11 -13.13 3.62 11.13
CA VAL A 11 -12.24 2.46 10.97
C VAL A 11 -11.95 1.79 12.32
N ARG A 12 -11.69 2.56 13.38
CA ARG A 12 -11.45 2.01 14.73
C ARG A 12 -12.66 1.30 15.32
N LYS A 13 -13.88 1.71 15.00
CA LYS A 13 -15.10 1.01 15.42
C LYS A 13 -15.21 -0.38 14.81
N GLU A 14 -14.78 -0.54 13.55
CA GLU A 14 -14.74 -1.86 12.90
C GLU A 14 -13.57 -2.71 13.43
N SER A 15 -12.38 -2.10 13.55
CA SER A 15 -11.20 -2.76 14.11
C SER A 15 -10.15 -1.76 14.59
N ALA A 16 -9.80 -1.82 15.88
CA ALA A 16 -8.75 -0.97 16.46
C ALA A 16 -7.33 -1.36 16.00
N ALA A 17 -7.15 -2.55 15.42
CA ALA A 17 -5.85 -3.06 14.97
C ALA A 17 -5.52 -2.71 13.51
N VAL A 18 -6.47 -2.13 12.76
CA VAL A 18 -6.28 -1.82 11.35
C VAL A 18 -5.62 -0.45 11.18
N GLU A 19 -4.53 -0.39 10.42
CA GLU A 19 -3.88 0.87 10.03
C GLU A 19 -4.70 1.58 8.96
N LEU A 20 -4.88 2.89 9.11
CA LEU A 20 -5.53 3.74 8.12
C LEU A 20 -4.48 4.52 7.34
N THR A 21 -4.28 4.18 6.07
CA THR A 21 -3.50 4.95 5.12
C THR A 21 -4.37 6.03 4.47
N ALA A 22 -4.05 7.30 4.75
CA ALA A 22 -4.71 8.46 4.14
C ALA A 22 -4.21 8.66 2.70
N VAL A 23 -5.04 8.34 1.70
CA VAL A 23 -4.64 8.44 0.28
C VAL A 23 -4.74 9.88 -0.19
N SER A 24 -3.59 10.54 -0.33
CA SER A 24 -3.43 11.97 -0.59
C SER A 24 -3.11 12.33 -2.05
N LYS A 25 -3.25 11.37 -2.98
CA LYS A 25 -3.06 11.64 -4.42
C LYS A 25 -3.89 12.84 -4.88
N THR A 26 -3.31 13.71 -5.70
CA THR A 26 -3.91 14.95 -6.23
C THR A 26 -4.25 16.01 -5.18
N LYS A 27 -3.91 15.82 -3.93
CA LYS A 27 -4.18 16.78 -2.86
C LYS A 27 -3.00 17.71 -2.61
N SER A 28 -3.29 18.90 -2.14
CA SER A 28 -2.26 19.90 -1.79
C SER A 28 -1.48 19.47 -0.55
N LEU A 29 -0.27 20.04 -0.39
CA LEU A 29 0.50 19.84 0.85
C LEU A 29 -0.26 20.40 2.06
N GLU A 30 -1.04 21.46 1.88
CA GLU A 30 -1.88 22.05 2.93
C GLU A 30 -2.95 21.07 3.43
N ASP A 31 -3.67 20.38 2.52
CA ASP A 31 -4.64 19.35 2.88
C ASP A 31 -3.97 18.18 3.62
N ILE A 32 -2.78 17.78 3.18
CA ILE A 32 -1.99 16.72 3.83
C ILE A 32 -1.61 17.13 5.25
N MET A 33 -1.13 18.36 5.42
CA MET A 33 -0.77 18.88 6.74
C MET A 33 -1.98 19.09 7.64
N GLU A 34 -3.17 19.37 7.06
CA GLU A 34 -4.41 19.40 7.84
C GLU A 34 -4.79 18.00 8.34
N ALA A 35 -4.75 16.97 7.48
CA ALA A 35 -4.96 15.59 7.92
C ALA A 35 -3.92 15.16 8.98
N TYR A 36 -2.67 15.59 8.83
CA TYR A 36 -1.61 15.32 9.81
C TYR A 36 -1.93 15.97 11.17
N ARG A 37 -2.38 17.22 11.21
CA ARG A 37 -2.83 17.90 12.45
C ARG A 37 -4.01 17.17 13.10
N GLN A 38 -4.90 16.57 12.29
CA GLN A 38 -5.99 15.71 12.76
C GLN A 38 -5.56 14.32 13.23
N GLY A 39 -4.26 14.02 13.20
CA GLY A 39 -3.69 12.77 13.71
C GLY A 39 -3.30 11.73 12.65
N ALA A 40 -3.44 12.02 11.36
CA ALA A 40 -2.89 11.14 10.32
C ALA A 40 -1.36 11.04 10.42
N ARG A 41 -0.83 9.83 10.26
CA ARG A 41 0.63 9.57 10.28
C ARG A 41 1.10 8.82 9.06
N VAL A 42 0.20 8.17 8.35
CA VAL A 42 0.50 7.38 7.15
C VAL A 42 -0.25 7.95 5.96
N PHE A 43 0.48 8.27 4.89
CA PHE A 43 -0.05 8.87 3.67
C PHE A 43 0.30 8.01 2.47
N GLY A 44 -0.71 7.72 1.63
CA GLY A 44 -0.57 6.92 0.42
C GLY A 44 -0.56 7.79 -0.84
N GLU A 45 0.45 7.62 -1.68
CA GLU A 45 0.59 8.33 -2.95
C GLU A 45 0.63 7.36 -4.13
N ASN A 46 0.06 7.77 -5.26
CA ASN A 46 0.04 6.93 -6.44
C ASN A 46 1.20 7.19 -7.41
N ARG A 47 1.82 8.36 -7.36
CA ARG A 47 2.80 8.81 -8.36
C ARG A 47 4.06 9.34 -7.70
N VAL A 48 5.20 8.82 -8.15
CA VAL A 48 6.53 9.28 -7.66
C VAL A 48 6.74 10.78 -7.90
N GLN A 49 6.18 11.34 -8.96
CA GLN A 49 6.24 12.78 -9.21
C GLN A 49 5.57 13.60 -8.11
N GLU A 50 4.34 13.22 -7.73
CA GLU A 50 3.62 13.90 -6.65
C GLU A 50 4.37 13.78 -5.31
N ILE A 51 4.97 12.60 -5.03
CA ILE A 51 5.83 12.41 -3.86
C ILE A 51 7.02 13.38 -3.87
N CYS A 52 7.67 13.56 -5.03
CA CYS A 52 8.78 14.51 -5.16
C CYS A 52 8.34 15.95 -4.90
N GLU A 53 7.25 16.36 -5.52
CA GLU A 53 6.72 17.74 -5.38
C GLU A 53 6.32 18.05 -3.94
N LYS A 54 5.70 17.09 -3.25
CA LYS A 54 5.16 17.27 -1.89
C LYS A 54 6.21 17.11 -0.79
N PHE A 55 7.16 16.17 -0.94
CA PHE A 55 7.97 15.71 0.18
C PHE A 55 9.49 15.83 -0.02
N SER A 56 9.99 16.31 -1.19
CA SER A 56 11.45 16.47 -1.39
C SER A 56 12.08 17.54 -0.52
N SER A 57 11.31 18.53 -0.06
CA SER A 57 11.78 19.57 0.87
C SER A 57 11.75 19.14 2.35
N GLY A 58 11.30 17.89 2.61
CA GLY A 58 11.17 17.35 3.96
C GLY A 58 9.71 17.17 4.40
N ARG A 59 9.55 16.44 5.49
CA ARG A 59 8.27 16.15 6.14
C ARG A 59 8.50 15.91 7.64
N PRO A 60 7.46 15.94 8.49
CA PRO A 60 7.57 15.55 9.89
C PRO A 60 8.18 14.15 10.03
N SER A 61 9.05 13.95 11.01
CA SER A 61 9.81 12.71 11.19
C SER A 61 8.94 11.48 11.50
N ASP A 62 7.76 11.69 12.05
CA ASP A 62 6.77 10.65 12.35
C ASP A 62 5.71 10.46 11.24
N MET A 63 5.84 11.23 10.13
CA MET A 63 5.01 11.05 8.94
C MET A 63 5.61 10.00 8.03
N LYS A 64 4.85 8.95 7.73
CA LYS A 64 5.21 7.92 6.76
C LYS A 64 4.52 8.17 5.41
N VAL A 65 5.24 7.90 4.35
CA VAL A 65 4.73 8.00 2.97
C VAL A 65 4.89 6.66 2.28
N TYR A 66 3.79 6.10 1.82
CA TYR A 66 3.74 4.83 1.09
C TYR A 66 3.45 5.07 -0.38
N LEU A 67 4.18 4.41 -1.26
CA LEU A 67 3.83 4.36 -2.68
C LEU A 67 2.88 3.18 -2.88
N ILE A 68 1.62 3.49 -3.20
CA ILE A 68 0.54 2.52 -3.38
C ILE A 68 0.10 2.38 -4.84
N GLY A 69 0.62 3.21 -5.74
CA GLY A 69 0.36 3.13 -7.18
C GLY A 69 1.53 2.52 -7.94
N GLN A 70 1.28 2.11 -9.19
CA GLN A 70 2.25 1.42 -10.03
C GLN A 70 3.59 2.15 -10.13
N LEU A 71 4.68 1.43 -9.85
CA LEU A 71 6.05 1.95 -9.89
C LEU A 71 6.74 1.59 -11.20
N GLN A 72 6.94 2.59 -12.04
CA GLN A 72 7.76 2.44 -13.25
C GLN A 72 9.24 2.25 -12.89
N SER A 73 9.92 1.33 -13.59
CA SER A 73 11.33 0.99 -13.35
C SER A 73 12.28 2.20 -13.35
N ASN A 74 12.06 3.19 -14.22
CA ASN A 74 12.90 4.40 -14.28
C ASN A 74 12.69 5.37 -13.11
N LYS A 75 11.68 5.15 -12.27
CA LYS A 75 11.36 5.99 -11.10
C LYS A 75 11.83 5.36 -9.77
N VAL A 76 12.27 4.10 -9.78
CA VAL A 76 12.63 3.33 -8.55
C VAL A 76 13.64 4.07 -7.69
N LYS A 77 14.74 4.57 -8.28
CA LYS A 77 15.77 5.34 -7.55
C LYS A 77 15.15 6.49 -6.73
N LYS A 78 14.24 7.24 -7.34
CA LYS A 78 13.62 8.40 -6.69
C LYS A 78 12.59 7.96 -5.64
N ALA A 79 11.80 6.92 -5.94
CA ALA A 79 10.84 6.38 -4.98
C ALA A 79 11.54 5.90 -3.70
N VAL A 80 12.54 5.02 -3.83
CA VAL A 80 13.28 4.46 -2.69
C VAL A 80 13.87 5.54 -1.78
N SER A 81 14.35 6.67 -2.33
CA SER A 81 14.91 7.76 -1.52
C SER A 81 13.86 8.53 -0.70
N LEU A 82 12.58 8.52 -1.08
CA LEU A 82 11.55 9.39 -0.52
C LEU A 82 10.46 8.66 0.29
N VAL A 83 10.19 7.39 0.00
CA VAL A 83 9.10 6.66 0.65
C VAL A 83 9.59 5.72 1.74
N ASP A 84 8.71 5.38 2.68
CA ASP A 84 8.99 4.39 3.73
C ASP A 84 8.61 2.99 3.29
N ARG A 85 7.57 2.86 2.43
CA ARG A 85 7.09 1.58 1.92
C ARG A 85 6.66 1.70 0.45
N ILE A 86 6.83 0.60 -0.29
CA ILE A 86 6.30 0.40 -1.65
C ILE A 86 5.36 -0.80 -1.60
N GLU A 87 4.06 -0.57 -1.89
CA GLU A 87 3.03 -1.61 -1.80
C GLU A 87 2.67 -2.25 -3.14
N SER A 88 3.12 -1.66 -4.22
CA SER A 88 2.79 -2.01 -5.59
C SER A 88 3.91 -2.80 -6.29
N VAL A 89 4.56 -3.72 -5.58
CA VAL A 89 5.60 -4.56 -6.19
C VAL A 89 4.94 -5.71 -6.94
N ASP A 90 4.98 -5.65 -8.28
CA ASP A 90 4.24 -6.51 -9.20
C ASP A 90 5.11 -7.53 -9.95
N SER A 91 6.43 -7.52 -9.74
CA SER A 91 7.35 -8.41 -10.43
C SER A 91 8.69 -8.57 -9.69
N ILE A 92 9.33 -9.72 -9.87
CA ILE A 92 10.69 -9.99 -9.34
C ILE A 92 11.69 -8.97 -9.88
N LYS A 93 11.58 -8.59 -11.15
CA LYS A 93 12.45 -7.56 -11.76
C LYS A 93 12.34 -6.20 -11.06
N LEU A 94 11.12 -5.80 -10.68
CA LEU A 94 10.91 -4.56 -9.93
C LEU A 94 11.50 -4.69 -8.52
N LEU A 95 11.24 -5.81 -7.85
CA LEU A 95 11.74 -6.12 -6.51
C LEU A 95 13.28 -6.09 -6.46
N GLU A 96 13.95 -6.73 -7.42
CA GLU A 96 15.40 -6.68 -7.57
C GLU A 96 15.93 -5.25 -7.72
N LYS A 97 15.26 -4.47 -8.57
CA LYS A 97 15.67 -3.07 -8.79
C LYS A 97 15.48 -2.21 -7.55
N ILE A 98 14.40 -2.41 -6.79
CA ILE A 98 14.18 -1.74 -5.51
C ILE A 98 15.32 -2.08 -4.55
N GLY A 99 15.68 -3.36 -4.40
CA GLY A 99 16.78 -3.78 -3.53
C GLY A 99 18.12 -3.15 -3.91
N LYS A 100 18.48 -3.15 -5.20
CA LYS A 100 19.70 -2.52 -5.71
C LYS A 100 19.76 -1.00 -5.45
N GLU A 101 18.64 -0.30 -5.59
CA GLU A 101 18.63 1.14 -5.34
C GLU A 101 18.60 1.46 -3.83
N ALA A 102 18.00 0.60 -3.01
CA ALA A 102 18.02 0.72 -1.56
C ALA A 102 19.42 0.50 -0.98
N GLU A 103 20.14 -0.53 -1.47
CA GLU A 103 21.52 -0.83 -1.10
C GLU A 103 22.47 0.35 -1.37
N LYS A 104 22.35 1.03 -2.51
CA LYS A 104 23.20 2.18 -2.87
C LYS A 104 23.14 3.35 -1.89
N ILE A 105 22.06 3.46 -1.13
CA ILE A 105 21.85 4.55 -0.17
C ILE A 105 21.78 4.04 1.27
N ASP A 106 22.16 2.76 1.49
CA ASP A 106 22.16 2.08 2.80
C ASP A 106 20.82 2.22 3.53
N LYS A 107 19.72 2.03 2.79
CA LYS A 107 18.36 2.15 3.31
C LYS A 107 17.62 0.82 3.22
N THR A 108 17.07 0.32 4.32
CA THR A 108 16.12 -0.78 4.26
C THR A 108 14.73 -0.24 3.91
N ILE A 109 14.18 -0.70 2.78
CA ILE A 109 12.84 -0.33 2.30
C ILE A 109 11.81 -1.41 2.61
N GLU A 110 10.69 -1.03 3.19
CA GLU A 110 9.55 -1.92 3.38
C GLU A 110 8.81 -2.14 2.05
N VAL A 111 8.40 -3.38 1.76
CA VAL A 111 7.64 -3.70 0.55
C VAL A 111 6.47 -4.62 0.85
N LEU A 112 5.40 -4.46 0.04
CA LEU A 112 4.34 -5.45 -0.12
C LEU A 112 4.37 -5.96 -1.57
N LEU A 113 4.05 -7.23 -1.76
CA LEU A 113 3.84 -7.77 -3.10
C LEU A 113 2.37 -7.57 -3.49
N GLU A 114 2.15 -6.97 -4.66
CA GLU A 114 0.82 -6.75 -5.20
C GLU A 114 0.31 -8.05 -5.84
N PHE A 115 -0.81 -8.56 -5.36
CA PHE A 115 -1.46 -9.74 -5.92
C PHE A 115 -2.71 -9.36 -6.73
N ASN A 116 -2.79 -9.80 -7.98
CA ASN A 116 -3.96 -9.63 -8.83
C ASN A 116 -5.04 -10.66 -8.47
N SER A 117 -5.78 -10.39 -7.43
CA SER A 117 -6.82 -11.30 -6.90
C SER A 117 -8.05 -11.41 -7.80
N SER A 118 -8.34 -10.36 -8.59
CA SER A 118 -9.50 -10.32 -9.48
C SER A 118 -9.31 -11.05 -10.80
N GLY A 119 -8.05 -11.36 -11.19
CA GLY A 119 -7.74 -12.00 -12.47
C GLY A 119 -7.90 -11.10 -13.70
N GLU A 120 -8.17 -9.80 -13.52
CA GLU A 120 -8.32 -8.85 -14.62
C GLU A 120 -6.97 -8.58 -15.29
N GLU A 121 -6.86 -8.84 -16.61
CA GLU A 121 -5.60 -8.70 -17.36
C GLU A 121 -5.00 -7.30 -17.36
N GLN A 122 -5.84 -6.29 -17.18
CA GLN A 122 -5.46 -4.87 -17.20
C GLN A 122 -4.83 -4.41 -15.89
N LYS A 123 -4.93 -5.20 -14.80
CA LYS A 123 -4.36 -4.89 -13.49
C LYS A 123 -2.93 -5.38 -13.35
N SER A 124 -2.14 -4.61 -12.62
CA SER A 124 -0.82 -5.01 -12.13
C SER A 124 -0.93 -6.12 -11.07
N GLY A 125 0.21 -6.62 -10.64
CA GLY A 125 0.31 -7.63 -9.61
C GLY A 125 0.69 -9.01 -10.13
N PHE A 126 1.22 -9.83 -9.22
CA PHE A 126 1.49 -11.25 -9.48
C PHE A 126 0.18 -11.98 -9.77
N ARG A 127 0.17 -12.85 -10.77
CA ARG A 127 -1.05 -13.47 -11.29
C ARG A 127 -1.31 -14.87 -10.75
N SER A 128 -0.27 -15.53 -10.25
CA SER A 128 -0.40 -16.86 -9.66
C SER A 128 0.26 -16.94 -8.28
N GLU A 129 -0.12 -17.95 -7.51
CA GLU A 129 0.46 -18.26 -6.21
C GLU A 129 1.94 -18.66 -6.34
N GLU A 130 2.28 -19.34 -7.44
CA GLU A 130 3.65 -19.78 -7.74
C GLU A 130 4.57 -18.59 -7.98
N GLU A 131 4.14 -17.62 -8.82
CA GLU A 131 4.88 -16.39 -9.08
C GLU A 131 5.10 -15.58 -7.77
N LEU A 132 4.06 -15.49 -6.95
CA LEU A 132 4.11 -14.79 -5.66
C LEU A 132 5.09 -15.49 -4.70
N ALA A 133 5.02 -16.82 -4.60
CA ALA A 133 5.92 -17.60 -3.76
C ALA A 133 7.38 -17.51 -4.23
N GLU A 134 7.63 -17.44 -5.54
CA GLU A 134 8.96 -17.19 -6.09
C GLU A 134 9.48 -15.81 -5.69
N ALA A 135 8.65 -14.77 -5.81
CA ALA A 135 9.01 -13.41 -5.37
C ALA A 135 9.31 -13.35 -3.86
N CYS A 136 8.53 -14.06 -3.03
CA CYS A 136 8.80 -14.18 -1.60
C CYS A 136 10.16 -14.83 -1.33
N ARG A 137 10.49 -15.96 -2.00
CA ARG A 137 11.81 -16.59 -1.87
C ARG A 137 12.94 -15.66 -2.32
N PHE A 138 12.74 -14.98 -3.45
CA PHE A 138 13.72 -14.04 -3.98
C PHE A 138 13.99 -12.88 -3.01
N SER A 139 12.97 -12.38 -2.33
CA SER A 139 13.11 -11.28 -1.37
C SER A 139 14.10 -11.56 -0.24
N LEU A 140 14.26 -12.83 0.15
CA LEU A 140 15.21 -13.25 1.21
C LEU A 140 16.69 -13.03 0.81
N SER A 141 16.98 -12.91 -0.48
CA SER A 141 18.32 -12.59 -0.98
C SER A 141 18.66 -11.10 -0.97
N LEU A 142 17.71 -10.23 -0.66
CA LEU A 142 17.85 -8.79 -0.73
C LEU A 142 17.98 -8.18 0.67
N SER A 143 19.21 -7.87 1.08
CA SER A 143 19.53 -7.37 2.44
C SER A 143 18.86 -6.03 2.80
N HIS A 144 18.56 -5.20 1.80
CA HIS A 144 17.95 -3.87 1.98
C HIS A 144 16.46 -3.84 1.63
N VAL A 145 15.81 -5.00 1.57
CA VAL A 145 14.36 -5.14 1.38
C VAL A 145 13.76 -5.87 2.57
N LYS A 146 12.71 -5.29 3.14
CA LYS A 146 11.92 -5.92 4.20
C LYS A 146 10.53 -6.22 3.65
N LEU A 147 10.30 -7.47 3.28
CA LEU A 147 8.98 -7.92 2.83
C LEU A 147 8.05 -8.06 4.03
N LEU A 148 6.96 -7.27 4.06
CA LEU A 148 6.00 -7.25 5.16
C LEU A 148 4.72 -8.03 4.89
N GLY A 149 4.40 -8.32 3.62
CA GLY A 149 3.17 -9.00 3.30
C GLY A 149 2.65 -8.72 1.89
N LEU A 150 1.33 -8.67 1.75
CA LEU A 150 0.63 -8.55 0.49
C LEU A 150 -0.23 -7.29 0.39
N MET A 151 -0.39 -6.81 -0.83
CA MET A 151 -1.37 -5.79 -1.19
C MET A 151 -2.26 -6.32 -2.30
N THR A 152 -3.54 -5.94 -2.29
CA THR A 152 -4.45 -6.16 -3.44
C THR A 152 -5.40 -4.99 -3.62
N VAL A 153 -5.88 -4.85 -4.86
CA VAL A 153 -6.98 -3.96 -5.24
C VAL A 153 -8.14 -4.82 -5.71
N GLY A 154 -9.30 -4.65 -5.07
CA GLY A 154 -10.53 -5.35 -5.43
C GLY A 154 -10.91 -5.16 -6.90
N PRO A 155 -11.79 -6.00 -7.47
CA PRO A 155 -12.27 -5.89 -8.84
C PRO A 155 -12.90 -4.53 -9.13
N LEU A 156 -12.92 -4.16 -10.41
CA LEU A 156 -13.59 -2.92 -10.84
C LEU A 156 -15.11 -3.03 -10.64
N GLY A 157 -15.69 -1.96 -10.10
CA GLY A 157 -17.12 -1.87 -9.81
C GLY A 157 -17.42 -1.97 -8.30
N HIS A 158 -18.71 -1.91 -7.97
CA HIS A 158 -19.19 -1.92 -6.59
C HIS A 158 -19.89 -3.25 -6.23
N ASP A 159 -19.41 -4.37 -6.80
CA ASP A 159 -19.93 -5.72 -6.50
C ASP A 159 -19.28 -6.22 -5.21
N GLU A 160 -20.03 -6.17 -4.12
CA GLU A 160 -19.54 -6.54 -2.78
C GLU A 160 -19.14 -8.02 -2.70
N GLU A 161 -19.85 -8.91 -3.37
CA GLU A 161 -19.56 -10.34 -3.37
C GLU A 161 -18.25 -10.65 -4.07
N LYS A 162 -18.01 -10.04 -5.23
CA LYS A 162 -16.73 -10.16 -5.95
C LYS A 162 -15.57 -9.54 -5.16
N ASN A 163 -15.80 -8.41 -4.49
CA ASN A 163 -14.78 -7.82 -3.61
C ASN A 163 -14.43 -8.77 -2.47
N ARG A 164 -15.45 -9.35 -1.82
CA ARG A 164 -15.28 -10.32 -0.73
C ARG A 164 -14.50 -11.55 -1.19
N GLU A 165 -14.84 -12.10 -2.35
CA GLU A 165 -14.15 -13.25 -2.92
C GLU A 165 -12.66 -12.95 -3.17
N ALA A 166 -12.35 -11.81 -3.80
CA ALA A 166 -10.98 -11.36 -4.08
C ALA A 166 -10.17 -11.15 -2.79
N PHE A 167 -10.78 -10.53 -1.77
CA PHE A 167 -10.13 -10.30 -0.48
C PHE A 167 -9.89 -11.61 0.27
N LEU A 168 -10.87 -12.53 0.30
CA LEU A 168 -10.69 -13.84 0.94
C LEU A 168 -9.64 -14.70 0.22
N LYS A 169 -9.53 -14.59 -1.12
CA LYS A 169 -8.46 -15.25 -1.87
C LYS A 169 -7.09 -14.74 -1.44
N THR A 170 -6.92 -13.41 -1.35
CA THR A 170 -5.65 -12.79 -0.92
C THR A 170 -5.37 -13.11 0.55
N ARG A 171 -6.39 -13.15 1.40
CA ARG A 171 -6.25 -13.52 2.82
C ARG A 171 -5.74 -14.95 2.98
N ARG A 172 -6.27 -15.91 2.24
CA ARG A 172 -5.78 -17.31 2.28
C ARG A 172 -4.30 -17.40 1.91
N LEU A 173 -3.87 -16.69 0.87
CA LEU A 173 -2.46 -16.61 0.50
C LEU A 173 -1.60 -15.98 1.58
N PHE A 174 -2.05 -14.86 2.14
CA PHE A 174 -1.35 -14.22 3.26
C PHE A 174 -1.18 -15.17 4.42
N ASP A 175 -2.23 -15.89 4.84
CA ASP A 175 -2.18 -16.83 5.96
C ASP A 175 -1.25 -18.02 5.70
N SER A 176 -1.18 -18.53 4.47
CA SER A 176 -0.26 -19.60 4.09
C SER A 176 1.20 -19.17 4.08
N LEU A 177 1.49 -17.93 3.71
CA LEU A 177 2.85 -17.39 3.62
C LEU A 177 3.36 -16.77 4.94
N LYS A 178 2.45 -16.31 5.77
CA LYS A 178 2.76 -15.66 7.06
C LYS A 178 3.71 -16.46 7.96
N PRO A 179 3.52 -17.76 8.22
CA PRO A 179 4.42 -18.52 9.09
C PRO A 179 5.81 -18.73 8.48
N ILE A 180 5.95 -18.61 7.17
CA ILE A 180 7.21 -18.83 6.45
C ILE A 180 8.02 -17.54 6.37
N TYR A 181 7.37 -16.41 6.07
CA TYR A 181 8.02 -15.13 5.77
C TYR A 181 7.79 -14.04 6.83
N GLY A 182 7.05 -14.33 7.90
CA GLY A 182 6.79 -13.38 8.98
C GLY A 182 5.87 -12.22 8.57
N PHE A 183 4.94 -12.46 7.66
CA PHE A 183 4.01 -11.42 7.18
C PHE A 183 3.23 -10.78 8.32
N SER A 184 3.12 -9.46 8.29
CA SER A 184 2.39 -8.65 9.26
C SER A 184 1.38 -7.69 8.63
N VAL A 185 1.52 -7.38 7.33
CA VAL A 185 0.68 -6.41 6.63
C VAL A 185 -0.10 -7.06 5.50
N LEU A 186 -1.42 -6.97 5.57
CA LEU A 186 -2.35 -7.29 4.49
C LEU A 186 -3.11 -6.02 4.13
N SER A 187 -2.64 -5.33 3.08
CA SER A 187 -3.17 -4.05 2.63
C SER A 187 -4.24 -4.29 1.57
N MET A 188 -5.51 -4.13 1.95
CA MET A 188 -6.65 -4.25 1.04
C MET A 188 -7.83 -3.43 1.56
N GLY A 189 -8.68 -2.96 0.64
CA GLY A 189 -9.82 -2.09 0.93
C GLY A 189 -9.53 -0.61 0.68
N MET A 190 -10.46 0.02 -0.01
CA MET A 190 -10.46 1.44 -0.37
C MET A 190 -11.79 2.09 0.04
N SER A 191 -12.01 3.35 -0.30
CA SER A 191 -13.18 4.14 0.13
C SER A 191 -14.54 3.45 -0.10
N GLY A 192 -14.67 2.55 -1.06
CA GLY A 192 -15.93 1.87 -1.39
C GLY A 192 -16.11 0.47 -0.77
N ASP A 193 -15.03 -0.15 -0.25
CA ASP A 193 -15.03 -1.57 0.14
C ASP A 193 -14.20 -1.90 1.38
N TRP A 194 -13.73 -0.87 2.09
CA TRP A 194 -12.84 -1.05 3.26
C TRP A 194 -13.49 -1.84 4.40
N LYS A 195 -14.82 -1.74 4.59
CA LYS A 195 -15.52 -2.52 5.63
C LYS A 195 -15.46 -4.00 5.31
N THR A 196 -15.83 -4.38 4.09
CA THR A 196 -15.71 -5.75 3.57
C THR A 196 -14.27 -6.26 3.67
N ALA A 197 -13.28 -5.41 3.38
CA ALA A 197 -11.88 -5.76 3.51
C ALA A 197 -11.49 -6.06 4.98
N ILE A 198 -11.94 -5.27 5.95
CA ILE A 198 -11.70 -5.52 7.38
C ILE A 198 -12.35 -6.84 7.81
N GLU A 199 -13.60 -7.10 7.41
CA GLU A 199 -14.27 -8.38 7.67
C GLU A 199 -13.52 -9.58 7.08
N CYS A 200 -12.84 -9.39 5.95
CA CYS A 200 -11.96 -10.37 5.33
C CYS A 200 -10.56 -10.44 5.92
N GLY A 201 -10.28 -9.67 7.00
CA GLY A 201 -9.02 -9.72 7.75
C GLY A 201 -7.93 -8.80 7.23
N SER A 202 -8.27 -7.71 6.56
CA SER A 202 -7.32 -6.64 6.25
C SER A 202 -6.66 -6.11 7.52
N THR A 203 -5.36 -5.82 7.45
CA THR A 203 -4.63 -5.13 8.53
C THR A 203 -4.34 -3.67 8.19
N GLU A 204 -4.60 -3.26 6.95
CA GLU A 204 -4.42 -1.90 6.47
C GLU A 204 -5.48 -1.56 5.41
N VAL A 205 -6.13 -0.40 5.56
CA VAL A 205 -7.08 0.15 4.59
C VAL A 205 -6.60 1.48 4.03
N ARG A 206 -6.88 1.74 2.74
CA ARG A 206 -6.39 2.93 2.01
C ARG A 206 -7.57 3.81 1.60
N ILE A 207 -7.80 4.87 2.36
CA ILE A 207 -8.98 5.73 2.18
C ILE A 207 -8.57 7.14 1.75
N GLY A 208 -9.13 7.63 0.67
CA GLY A 208 -8.86 8.98 0.12
C GLY A 208 -10.08 9.87 0.11
N THR A 209 -11.07 9.54 -0.72
CA THR A 209 -12.23 10.41 -0.98
C THR A 209 -13.03 10.76 0.28
N ALA A 210 -13.15 9.83 1.22
CA ALA A 210 -13.86 10.10 2.47
C ALA A 210 -13.08 11.08 3.38
N ILE A 211 -11.74 11.11 3.28
CA ILE A 211 -10.89 12.01 4.09
C ILE A 211 -10.77 13.40 3.44
N PHE A 212 -10.47 13.43 2.13
CA PHE A 212 -10.07 14.67 1.45
C PHE A 212 -11.15 15.23 0.50
N GLY A 213 -12.31 14.57 0.40
CA GLY A 213 -13.31 14.93 -0.60
C GLY A 213 -12.96 14.42 -2.01
N GLY A 214 -13.87 14.64 -2.97
CA GLY A 214 -13.69 14.30 -4.37
C GLY A 214 -12.45 14.97 -4.99
N ARG A 215 -12.16 14.60 -6.25
CA ARG A 215 -11.13 15.29 -7.04
C ARG A 215 -11.62 16.71 -7.33
N SER A 216 -10.85 17.70 -6.93
CA SER A 216 -10.99 19.08 -7.38
C SER A 216 -10.41 19.24 -8.77
#